data_350bf8799a91776cb7a48a17733f1372
#
_entry.id   350bf8799a91776cb7a48a17733f1372
#
_cell.length_a   1.000
_cell.length_b   1.000
_cell.length_c   1.000
_cell.angle_alpha   90.00
_cell.angle_beta   90.00
_cell.angle_gamma   90.00
#
_symmetry.space_group_name_H-M   'P 1'
#
loop_
_entity.id
_entity.type
_entity.pdbx_description
1 polymer ?
#
loop_
_entity_poly.entity_id
_entity_poly.type
_entity_poly.pdbx_seq_one_letter_code
_entity_poly.pdbx_strand_id
1 'polypeptide(L)'
;MAMRKNNLFNVLLNFFPESDAVLLAALLDNHLHKDTICYHEIDVAESQKKDLILLAFEERIMIPVKSRSGPAWEDRIFDFTNEERYFIPPIVKAMVNTIHDTGEPSYDTALRTTLTNVNREDIGGYVKLLQTIMKHADNYTFEIGLLKIFFQKAPVNSDLHDVIDIFVIFGIMSPCPQRSLMTGLSWYEINSTLYWDKAFLV
;
A
#
# COMPACT_ATOMS: atom_id res chain seq x y z
N MET A 1 7.41 -8.61 24.41
CA MET A 1 7.09 -9.09 23.04
C MET A 1 5.60 -9.34 22.81
N ALA A 2 4.81 -9.77 23.79
CA ALA A 2 3.36 -10.05 23.64
C ALA A 2 2.48 -8.79 23.35
N MET A 3 2.83 -7.61 23.87
CA MET A 3 2.03 -6.39 23.64
C MET A 3 2.02 -5.90 22.18
N ARG A 4 3.12 -6.08 21.42
CA ARG A 4 3.22 -5.64 20.02
C ARG A 4 2.26 -6.38 19.07
N LYS A 5 2.05 -7.69 19.31
CA LYS A 5 1.18 -8.52 18.45
C LYS A 5 -0.31 -8.14 18.52
N ASN A 6 -0.76 -7.57 19.65
CA ASN A 6 -2.18 -7.20 19.80
C ASN A 6 -2.56 -5.91 19.06
N ASN A 7 -1.61 -4.99 18.86
CA ASN A 7 -1.93 -3.69 18.27
C ASN A 7 -2.36 -3.81 16.80
N LEU A 8 -1.56 -4.51 15.99
CA LEU A 8 -1.88 -4.71 14.58
C LEU A 8 -3.22 -5.43 14.38
N PHE A 9 -3.44 -6.52 15.11
CA PHE A 9 -4.71 -7.24 15.07
C PHE A 9 -5.90 -6.33 15.42
N ASN A 10 -5.79 -5.53 16.48
CA ASN A 10 -6.85 -4.61 16.89
C ASN A 10 -7.15 -3.53 15.84
N VAL A 11 -6.13 -3.06 15.13
CA VAL A 11 -6.31 -2.14 14.00
C VAL A 11 -7.04 -2.83 12.85
N LEU A 12 -6.59 -4.04 12.47
CA LEU A 12 -7.19 -4.80 11.37
C LEU A 12 -8.65 -5.17 11.62
N LEU A 13 -9.06 -5.41 12.87
CA LEU A 13 -10.46 -5.64 13.25
C LEU A 13 -11.41 -4.48 12.90
N ASN A 14 -10.90 -3.29 12.66
CA ASN A 14 -11.74 -2.18 12.21
C ASN A 14 -12.11 -2.26 10.72
N PHE A 15 -11.41 -3.10 9.96
CA PHE A 15 -11.50 -3.17 8.49
C PHE A 15 -11.89 -4.56 8.00
N PHE A 16 -11.59 -5.61 8.76
CA PHE A 16 -11.74 -7.01 8.36
C PHE A 16 -12.53 -7.81 9.40
N PRO A 17 -13.24 -8.88 8.96
CA PRO A 17 -13.73 -9.90 9.87
C PRO A 17 -12.61 -10.48 10.74
N GLU A 18 -12.94 -10.94 11.94
CA GLU A 18 -11.94 -11.44 12.91
C GLU A 18 -11.04 -12.54 12.34
N SER A 19 -11.63 -13.49 11.59
CA SER A 19 -10.88 -14.57 10.92
C SER A 19 -9.78 -14.04 10.01
N ASP A 20 -10.10 -13.03 9.21
CA ASP A 20 -9.20 -12.45 8.22
C ASP A 20 -8.17 -11.55 8.89
N ALA A 21 -8.58 -10.78 9.90
CA ALA A 21 -7.69 -9.94 10.68
C ALA A 21 -6.59 -10.75 11.38
N VAL A 22 -6.92 -11.94 11.92
CA VAL A 22 -5.93 -12.87 12.53
C VAL A 22 -4.92 -13.33 11.50
N LEU A 23 -5.39 -13.77 10.32
CA LEU A 23 -4.51 -14.29 9.28
C LEU A 23 -3.63 -13.20 8.67
N LEU A 24 -4.18 -12.01 8.42
CA LEU A 24 -3.44 -10.85 7.91
C LEU A 24 -2.40 -10.35 8.93
N ALA A 25 -2.74 -10.29 10.22
CA ALA A 25 -1.79 -9.92 11.27
C ALA A 25 -0.62 -10.91 11.33
N ALA A 26 -0.91 -12.22 11.31
CA ALA A 26 0.12 -13.26 11.30
C ALA A 26 1.00 -13.19 10.04
N LEU A 27 0.41 -12.98 8.86
CA LEU A 27 1.13 -12.80 7.61
C LEU A 27 2.12 -11.63 7.71
N LEU A 28 1.64 -10.47 8.15
CA LEU A 28 2.45 -9.26 8.27
C LEU A 28 3.55 -9.42 9.32
N ASP A 29 3.22 -9.88 10.53
CA ASP A 29 4.20 -10.08 11.62
C ASP A 29 5.33 -11.01 11.24
N ASN A 30 5.03 -12.10 10.53
CA ASN A 30 6.01 -13.11 10.16
C ASN A 30 6.90 -12.70 8.98
N HIS A 31 6.41 -11.82 8.10
CA HIS A 31 7.09 -11.54 6.82
C HIS A 31 7.49 -10.08 6.60
N LEU A 32 7.22 -9.18 7.55
CA LEU A 32 7.46 -7.73 7.40
C LEU A 32 8.92 -7.39 7.01
N HIS A 33 9.88 -8.19 7.48
CA HIS A 33 11.32 -7.96 7.27
C HIS A 33 11.86 -8.57 5.98
N LYS A 34 11.05 -9.37 5.27
CA LYS A 34 11.48 -10.02 4.02
C LYS A 34 11.33 -9.07 2.84
N ASP A 35 12.26 -9.15 1.89
CA ASP A 35 12.12 -8.44 0.62
C ASP A 35 11.08 -9.13 -0.27
N THR A 36 11.10 -10.46 -0.28
CA THR A 36 10.12 -11.29 -0.96
C THR A 36 9.71 -12.48 -0.09
N ILE A 37 8.50 -12.97 -0.33
CA ILE A 37 7.88 -14.09 0.37
C ILE A 37 7.50 -15.13 -0.68
N CYS A 38 7.94 -16.38 -0.53
CA CYS A 38 7.48 -17.46 -1.41
C CYS A 38 6.13 -18.01 -0.94
N TYR A 39 5.31 -18.50 -1.87
CA TYR A 39 4.00 -19.10 -1.56
C TYR A 39 4.09 -20.17 -0.46
N HIS A 40 5.08 -21.07 -0.52
CA HIS A 40 5.24 -22.13 0.47
C HIS A 40 5.66 -21.63 1.87
N GLU A 41 6.18 -20.42 1.99
CA GLU A 41 6.58 -19.81 3.28
C GLU A 41 5.38 -19.22 4.06
N ILE A 42 4.22 -19.05 3.40
CA ILE A 42 3.01 -18.52 4.04
C ILE A 42 2.42 -19.65 4.91
N ASP A 43 2.55 -19.50 6.22
CA ASP A 43 2.18 -20.52 7.21
C ASP A 43 0.70 -20.41 7.59
N VAL A 44 -0.17 -20.88 6.69
CA VAL A 44 -1.62 -21.07 6.90
C VAL A 44 -2.07 -22.35 6.22
N ALA A 45 -3.24 -22.88 6.62
CA ALA A 45 -3.81 -24.05 5.99
C ALA A 45 -3.97 -23.84 4.48
N GLU A 46 -3.62 -24.85 3.66
CA GLU A 46 -3.63 -24.73 2.19
C GLU A 46 -5.00 -24.30 1.64
N SER A 47 -6.09 -24.73 2.30
CA SER A 47 -7.45 -24.32 1.94
C SER A 47 -7.76 -22.82 2.13
N GLN A 48 -6.99 -22.13 2.97
CA GLN A 48 -7.17 -20.70 3.28
C GLN A 48 -6.10 -19.83 2.61
N LYS A 49 -5.00 -20.44 2.15
CA LYS A 49 -3.82 -19.72 1.67
C LYS A 49 -4.14 -18.85 0.45
N LYS A 50 -4.87 -19.39 -0.52
CA LYS A 50 -5.25 -18.67 -1.73
C LYS A 50 -6.17 -17.49 -1.42
N ASP A 51 -7.16 -17.70 -0.56
CA ASP A 51 -8.11 -16.66 -0.17
C ASP A 51 -7.40 -15.53 0.59
N LEU A 52 -6.48 -15.88 1.51
CA LEU A 52 -5.66 -14.91 2.21
C LEU A 52 -4.78 -14.09 1.26
N ILE A 53 -4.14 -14.74 0.27
CA ILE A 53 -3.29 -14.06 -0.72
C ILE A 53 -4.14 -13.10 -1.58
N LEU A 54 -5.30 -13.54 -2.04
CA LEU A 54 -6.20 -12.71 -2.83
C LEU A 54 -6.70 -11.52 -2.02
N LEU A 55 -7.13 -11.73 -0.78
CA LEU A 55 -7.52 -10.66 0.13
C LEU A 55 -6.38 -9.66 0.36
N ALA A 56 -5.17 -10.16 0.67
CA ALA A 56 -4.01 -9.31 0.89
C ALA A 56 -3.62 -8.52 -0.37
N PHE A 57 -3.88 -9.06 -1.56
CA PHE A 57 -3.68 -8.36 -2.82
C PHE A 57 -4.78 -7.33 -3.09
N GLU A 58 -6.05 -7.66 -2.89
CA GLU A 58 -7.17 -6.73 -3.06
C GLU A 58 -6.98 -5.49 -2.18
N GLU A 59 -6.45 -5.69 -0.97
CA GLU A 59 -6.14 -4.63 -0.02
C GLU A 59 -4.75 -4.01 -0.22
N ARG A 60 -4.03 -4.36 -1.26
CA ARG A 60 -2.68 -3.85 -1.58
C ARG A 60 -1.65 -4.05 -0.45
N ILE A 61 -1.91 -5.01 0.43
CA ILE A 61 -1.02 -5.42 1.54
C ILE A 61 0.16 -6.24 1.02
N MET A 62 -0.12 -7.14 0.06
CA MET A 62 0.89 -8.02 -0.53
C MET A 62 0.66 -8.15 -2.04
N ILE A 63 1.73 -7.97 -2.81
CA ILE A 63 1.67 -7.89 -4.27
C ILE A 63 2.51 -9.02 -4.89
N PRO A 64 1.97 -9.79 -5.88
CA PRO A 64 2.80 -10.73 -6.65
C PRO A 64 3.94 -10.01 -7.35
N VAL A 65 5.13 -10.62 -7.35
CA VAL A 65 6.29 -10.08 -8.07
C VAL A 65 6.08 -10.18 -9.57
N LYS A 66 5.47 -11.29 -10.04
CA LYS A 66 5.22 -11.54 -11.46
C LYS A 66 4.17 -10.58 -12.02
N SER A 67 4.48 -9.97 -13.15
CA SER A 67 3.60 -9.04 -13.86
C SER A 67 3.60 -9.35 -15.35
N ARG A 68 2.53 -8.96 -16.06
CA ARG A 68 2.40 -9.10 -17.52
C ARG A 68 3.25 -8.08 -18.27
N SER A 69 3.16 -6.81 -17.88
CA SER A 69 3.72 -5.73 -18.68
C SER A 69 4.34 -4.58 -17.90
N GLY A 70 4.08 -4.42 -16.61
CA GLY A 70 4.56 -3.23 -15.92
C GLY A 70 4.38 -3.23 -14.40
N PRO A 71 4.55 -2.07 -13.76
CA PRO A 71 4.44 -1.94 -12.32
C PRO A 71 2.98 -1.95 -11.81
N ALA A 72 1.99 -1.82 -12.70
CA ALA A 72 0.58 -1.74 -12.34
C ALA A 72 0.11 -2.96 -11.55
N TRP A 73 -0.68 -2.74 -10.51
CA TRP A 73 -1.24 -3.84 -9.72
C TRP A 73 -2.23 -4.68 -10.55
N GLU A 74 -2.98 -4.07 -11.46
CA GLU A 74 -3.89 -4.77 -12.39
C GLU A 74 -3.17 -5.77 -13.32
N ASP A 75 -1.85 -5.59 -13.53
CA ASP A 75 -1.04 -6.45 -14.41
C ASP A 75 -0.45 -7.67 -13.68
N ARG A 76 -0.65 -7.79 -12.37
CA ARG A 76 -0.08 -8.88 -11.58
C ARG A 76 -0.70 -10.22 -11.92
N ILE A 77 0.13 -11.27 -11.85
CA ILE A 77 -0.23 -12.64 -12.21
C ILE A 77 -0.13 -13.52 -10.98
N PHE A 78 -1.15 -14.34 -10.76
CA PHE A 78 -1.18 -15.37 -9.73
C PHE A 78 -1.03 -16.74 -10.39
N ASP A 79 -0.01 -17.48 -9.97
CA ASP A 79 0.21 -18.87 -10.40
C ASP A 79 -0.13 -19.86 -9.26
N PHE A 80 -0.11 -19.41 -8.01
CA PHE A 80 -0.31 -20.21 -6.80
C PHE A 80 0.58 -21.45 -6.75
N THR A 81 1.81 -21.32 -7.22
CA THR A 81 2.83 -22.36 -7.14
C THR A 81 3.80 -22.09 -5.99
N ASN A 82 4.48 -23.13 -5.52
CA ASN A 82 5.45 -22.99 -4.43
C ASN A 82 6.56 -21.95 -4.71
N GLU A 83 6.88 -21.73 -5.98
CA GLU A 83 7.92 -20.81 -6.43
C GLU A 83 7.41 -19.38 -6.62
N GLU A 84 6.10 -19.17 -6.55
CA GLU A 84 5.52 -17.82 -6.69
C GLU A 84 5.98 -16.93 -5.55
N ARG A 85 6.36 -15.69 -5.92
CA ARG A 85 6.90 -14.70 -5.00
C ARG A 85 5.98 -13.50 -4.89
N TYR A 86 5.93 -13.00 -3.67
CA TYR A 86 5.18 -11.79 -3.29
C TYR A 86 6.10 -10.82 -2.57
N PHE A 87 5.72 -9.56 -2.54
CA PHE A 87 6.37 -8.56 -1.69
C PHE A 87 5.32 -7.73 -0.94
N ILE A 88 5.69 -7.26 0.23
CA ILE A 88 4.91 -6.28 0.99
C ILE A 88 5.44 -4.89 0.60
N PRO A 89 4.58 -3.99 0.06
CA PRO A 89 5.02 -2.66 -0.35
C PRO A 89 5.69 -1.89 0.80
N PRO A 90 6.72 -1.07 0.52
CA PRO A 90 7.41 -0.30 1.55
C PRO A 90 6.49 0.56 2.41
N ILE A 91 5.45 1.16 1.82
CA ILE A 91 4.46 1.95 2.56
C ILE A 91 3.67 1.11 3.57
N VAL A 92 3.32 -0.13 3.22
CA VAL A 92 2.63 -1.07 4.11
C VAL A 92 3.55 -1.46 5.27
N LYS A 93 4.82 -1.77 4.98
CA LYS A 93 5.82 -2.08 6.02
C LYS A 93 5.95 -0.92 7.03
N ALA A 94 6.01 0.31 6.52
CA ALA A 94 6.10 1.51 7.36
C ALA A 94 4.84 1.72 8.20
N MET A 95 3.64 1.48 7.63
CA MET A 95 2.37 1.57 8.36
C MET A 95 2.30 0.55 9.49
N VAL A 96 2.65 -0.72 9.22
CA VAL A 96 2.66 -1.79 10.23
C VAL A 96 3.66 -1.49 11.34
N ASN A 97 4.87 -1.02 11.01
CA ASN A 97 5.84 -0.59 12.01
C ASN A 97 5.31 0.55 12.88
N THR A 98 4.63 1.54 12.27
CA THR A 98 4.00 2.64 13.02
C THR A 98 2.98 2.10 14.02
N ILE A 99 2.11 1.16 13.60
CA ILE A 99 1.14 0.51 14.48
C ILE A 99 1.83 -0.26 15.62
N HIS A 100 2.91 -0.97 15.32
CA HIS A 100 3.68 -1.69 16.37
C HIS A 100 4.29 -0.74 17.40
N ASP A 101 4.76 0.41 16.97
CA ASP A 101 5.45 1.36 17.83
C ASP A 101 4.50 2.26 18.64
N THR A 102 3.38 2.67 18.05
CA THR A 102 2.44 3.64 18.65
C THR A 102 1.11 3.03 19.12
N GLY A 103 0.74 1.87 18.60
CA GLY A 103 -0.57 1.25 18.79
C GLY A 103 -1.64 1.68 17.79
N GLU A 104 -1.37 2.71 16.99
CA GLU A 104 -2.32 3.30 16.05
C GLU A 104 -1.69 3.51 14.67
N PRO A 105 -2.49 3.44 13.58
CA PRO A 105 -2.01 3.78 12.25
C PRO A 105 -1.80 5.29 12.12
N SER A 106 -0.75 5.71 11.41
CA SER A 106 -0.50 7.10 11.05
C SER A 106 0.10 7.16 9.65
N TYR A 107 -0.69 7.63 8.68
CA TYR A 107 -0.23 7.78 7.30
C TYR A 107 0.92 8.79 7.19
N ASP A 108 0.90 9.88 7.94
CA ASP A 108 1.96 10.88 7.94
C ASP A 108 3.29 10.26 8.39
N THR A 109 3.28 9.52 9.48
CA THR A 109 4.47 8.82 9.99
C THR A 109 4.95 7.75 9.00
N ALA A 110 4.04 6.93 8.47
CA ALA A 110 4.38 5.90 7.50
C ALA A 110 4.98 6.48 6.22
N LEU A 111 4.41 7.56 5.67
CA LEU A 111 4.95 8.25 4.51
C LEU A 111 6.33 8.85 4.77
N ARG A 112 6.50 9.57 5.87
CA ARG A 112 7.82 10.15 6.23
C ARG A 112 8.88 9.07 6.37
N THR A 113 8.55 7.97 7.05
CA THR A 113 9.46 6.83 7.19
C THR A 113 9.81 6.23 5.83
N THR A 114 8.81 5.99 4.98
CA THR A 114 9.00 5.42 3.64
C THR A 114 9.87 6.32 2.76
N LEU A 115 9.65 7.64 2.82
CA LEU A 115 10.31 8.61 1.95
C LEU A 115 11.63 9.17 2.52
N THR A 116 12.07 8.72 3.70
CA THR A 116 13.29 9.25 4.37
C THR A 116 14.55 9.13 3.50
N ASN A 117 14.62 8.15 2.63
CA ASN A 117 15.76 7.92 1.73
C ASN A 117 15.64 8.63 0.37
N VAL A 118 14.57 9.38 0.17
CA VAL A 118 14.35 10.21 -1.03
C VAL A 118 14.80 11.65 -0.73
N ASN A 119 14.38 12.62 -1.48
CA ASN A 119 14.69 14.02 -1.23
C ASN A 119 14.05 14.51 0.07
N ARG A 120 14.86 14.67 1.14
CA ARG A 120 14.38 15.03 2.48
C ARG A 120 13.71 16.40 2.54
N GLU A 121 14.10 17.32 1.67
CA GLU A 121 13.56 18.70 1.63
C GLU A 121 12.10 18.69 1.15
N ASP A 122 11.71 17.74 0.32
CA ASP A 122 10.39 17.66 -0.29
C ASP A 122 9.39 16.76 0.47
N ILE A 123 9.82 16.01 1.50
CA ILE A 123 8.95 15.05 2.20
C ILE A 123 7.65 15.70 2.70
N GLY A 124 7.74 16.89 3.29
CA GLY A 124 6.57 17.64 3.76
C GLY A 124 5.59 17.98 2.63
N GLY A 125 6.13 18.29 1.46
CA GLY A 125 5.37 18.54 0.24
C GLY A 125 4.67 17.30 -0.29
N TYR A 126 5.37 16.15 -0.32
CA TYR A 126 4.80 14.87 -0.73
C TYR A 126 3.66 14.41 0.18
N VAL A 127 3.83 14.52 1.49
CA VAL A 127 2.78 14.21 2.47
C VAL A 127 1.54 15.06 2.23
N LYS A 128 1.72 16.37 2.06
CA LYS A 128 0.62 17.32 1.82
C LYS A 128 -0.09 17.08 0.50
N LEU A 129 0.67 16.78 -0.55
CA LEU A 129 0.16 16.45 -1.88
C LEU A 129 -0.71 15.19 -1.81
N LEU A 130 -0.17 14.10 -1.23
CA LEU A 130 -0.90 12.85 -1.11
C LEU A 130 -2.15 12.99 -0.25
N GLN A 131 -2.06 13.69 0.89
CA GLN A 131 -3.22 13.99 1.73
C GLN A 131 -4.34 14.69 0.96
N THR A 132 -3.96 15.63 0.10
CA THR A 132 -4.94 16.35 -0.72
C THR A 132 -5.57 15.43 -1.76
N ILE A 133 -4.77 14.57 -2.41
CA ILE A 133 -5.27 13.59 -3.38
C ILE A 133 -6.22 12.60 -2.71
N MET A 134 -5.84 12.04 -1.56
CA MET A 134 -6.65 11.07 -0.81
C MET A 134 -8.03 11.60 -0.46
N LYS A 135 -8.16 12.90 -0.14
CA LYS A 135 -9.45 13.55 0.14
C LYS A 135 -10.37 13.68 -1.08
N HIS A 136 -9.81 13.59 -2.28
CA HIS A 136 -10.55 13.76 -3.54
C HIS A 136 -10.60 12.48 -4.37
N ALA A 137 -9.95 11.41 -3.91
CA ALA A 137 -10.01 10.11 -4.57
C ALA A 137 -11.39 9.47 -4.40
N ASP A 138 -11.89 8.84 -5.45
CA ASP A 138 -13.11 8.05 -5.46
C ASP A 138 -12.74 6.57 -5.45
N ASN A 139 -13.19 5.82 -4.42
CA ASN A 139 -12.81 4.42 -4.23
C ASN A 139 -11.30 4.17 -4.41
N TYR A 140 -10.49 4.94 -3.68
CA TYR A 140 -9.02 4.92 -3.75
C TYR A 140 -8.43 5.30 -5.12
N THR A 141 -9.24 5.69 -6.11
CA THR A 141 -8.76 6.03 -7.45
C THR A 141 -8.89 7.52 -7.76
N PHE A 142 -7.98 8.04 -8.58
CA PHE A 142 -8.01 9.43 -9.04
C PHE A 142 -7.43 9.56 -10.45
N GLU A 143 -7.84 10.60 -11.15
CA GLU A 143 -7.31 10.94 -12.46
C GLU A 143 -6.06 11.82 -12.32
N ILE A 144 -5.08 11.64 -13.22
CA ILE A 144 -3.80 12.37 -13.24
C ILE A 144 -3.98 13.90 -13.27
N GLY A 145 -5.08 14.39 -13.81
CA GLY A 145 -5.41 15.82 -13.82
C GLY A 145 -5.52 16.41 -12.42
N LEU A 146 -6.09 15.66 -11.46
CA LEU A 146 -6.13 16.08 -10.07
C LEU A 146 -4.72 16.19 -9.48
N LEU A 147 -3.85 15.20 -9.73
CA LEU A 147 -2.48 15.24 -9.28
C LEU A 147 -1.74 16.48 -9.83
N LYS A 148 -1.91 16.78 -11.12
CA LYS A 148 -1.30 17.97 -11.76
C LYS A 148 -1.75 19.27 -11.09
N ILE A 149 -3.06 19.41 -10.83
CA ILE A 149 -3.64 20.61 -10.18
C ILE A 149 -3.07 20.79 -8.75
N PHE A 150 -3.03 19.72 -7.98
CA PHE A 150 -2.55 19.79 -6.59
C PHE A 150 -1.03 19.93 -6.51
N PHE A 151 -0.30 19.29 -7.42
CA PHE A 151 1.15 19.40 -7.52
C PHE A 151 1.61 20.85 -7.75
N GLN A 152 0.92 21.60 -8.61
CA GLN A 152 1.22 23.03 -8.86
C GLN A 152 1.10 23.89 -7.59
N LYS A 153 0.36 23.44 -6.58
CA LYS A 153 0.13 24.16 -5.32
C LYS A 153 0.95 23.57 -4.16
N ALA A 154 1.56 22.42 -4.36
CA ALA A 154 2.37 21.76 -3.33
C ALA A 154 3.78 22.34 -3.27
N PRO A 155 4.39 22.50 -2.09
CA PRO A 155 5.78 22.95 -1.94
C PRO A 155 6.72 21.76 -2.23
N VAL A 156 6.80 21.34 -3.49
CA VAL A 156 7.63 20.23 -3.98
C VAL A 156 8.56 20.80 -5.05
N ASN A 157 9.88 20.55 -4.91
CA ASN A 157 10.89 21.02 -5.85
C ASN A 157 11.20 20.00 -6.97
N SER A 158 10.87 18.72 -6.76
CA SER A 158 10.97 17.66 -7.78
C SER A 158 9.95 17.88 -8.89
N ASP A 159 10.19 17.33 -10.08
CA ASP A 159 9.16 17.36 -11.11
C ASP A 159 8.04 16.34 -10.85
N LEU A 160 6.92 16.50 -11.56
CA LEU A 160 5.74 15.65 -11.38
C LEU A 160 6.02 14.18 -11.73
N HIS A 161 6.89 13.93 -12.69
CA HIS A 161 7.22 12.57 -13.13
C HIS A 161 8.00 11.83 -12.05
N ASP A 162 8.99 12.51 -11.46
CA ASP A 162 9.75 11.96 -10.32
C ASP A 162 8.84 11.63 -9.13
N VAL A 163 7.85 12.50 -8.84
CA VAL A 163 6.88 12.24 -7.76
C VAL A 163 6.04 11.00 -8.05
N ILE A 164 5.58 10.83 -9.29
CA ILE A 164 4.82 9.66 -9.70
C ILE A 164 5.68 8.40 -9.54
N ASP A 165 6.90 8.41 -10.04
CA ASP A 165 7.82 7.27 -9.96
C ASP A 165 8.12 6.90 -8.51
N ILE A 166 8.40 7.88 -7.65
CA ILE A 166 8.60 7.68 -6.22
C ILE A 166 7.37 7.00 -5.60
N PHE A 167 6.17 7.50 -5.85
CA PHE A 167 4.96 6.94 -5.26
C PHE A 167 4.67 5.52 -5.76
N VAL A 168 4.97 5.22 -7.02
CA VAL A 168 4.83 3.87 -7.59
C VAL A 168 5.86 2.90 -6.99
N ILE A 169 7.14 3.29 -6.93
CA ILE A 169 8.23 2.45 -6.40
C ILE A 169 7.98 2.07 -4.94
N PHE A 170 7.47 3.00 -4.14
CA PHE A 170 7.20 2.74 -2.72
C PHE A 170 5.84 2.08 -2.46
N GLY A 171 5.07 1.79 -3.52
CA GLY A 171 3.76 1.15 -3.41
C GLY A 171 2.69 2.05 -2.76
N ILE A 172 2.88 3.37 -2.83
CA ILE A 172 1.93 4.38 -2.37
C ILE A 172 0.76 4.46 -3.34
N MET A 173 1.04 4.37 -4.65
CA MET A 173 0.04 4.30 -5.70
C MET A 173 0.46 3.39 -6.85
N SER A 174 -0.47 3.06 -7.72
CA SER A 174 -0.26 2.27 -8.93
C SER A 174 -1.05 2.85 -10.10
N PRO A 175 -0.53 2.82 -11.33
CA PRO A 175 -1.32 3.13 -12.50
C PRO A 175 -2.47 2.11 -12.67
N CYS A 176 -3.62 2.58 -13.20
CA CYS A 176 -4.80 1.77 -13.54
C CYS A 176 -4.96 1.71 -15.07
N PRO A 177 -4.24 0.84 -15.77
CA PRO A 177 -4.25 0.81 -17.24
C PRO A 177 -5.62 0.47 -17.83
N GLN A 178 -6.40 -0.43 -17.21
CA GLN A 178 -7.73 -0.77 -17.71
C GLN A 178 -8.68 0.43 -17.67
N ARG A 179 -8.76 1.13 -16.53
CA ARG A 179 -9.58 2.35 -16.40
C ARG A 179 -9.10 3.44 -17.34
N SER A 180 -7.78 3.57 -17.51
CA SER A 180 -7.18 4.53 -18.43
C SER A 180 -7.57 4.28 -19.87
N LEU A 181 -7.58 3.02 -20.31
CA LEU A 181 -8.02 2.63 -21.66
C LEU A 181 -9.51 2.92 -21.89
N MET A 182 -10.35 2.67 -20.89
CA MET A 182 -11.80 2.90 -21.00
C MET A 182 -12.19 4.38 -21.07
N THR A 183 -11.45 5.25 -20.38
CA THR A 183 -11.79 6.67 -20.24
C THR A 183 -10.98 7.60 -21.16
N GLY A 184 -9.87 7.11 -21.72
CA GLY A 184 -8.89 7.93 -22.44
C GLY A 184 -8.07 8.87 -21.55
N LEU A 185 -8.17 8.73 -20.21
CA LEU A 185 -7.47 9.51 -19.20
C LEU A 185 -6.57 8.61 -18.38
N SER A 186 -5.45 9.12 -17.87
CA SER A 186 -4.56 8.34 -17.00
C SER A 186 -5.11 8.32 -15.57
N TRP A 187 -5.35 7.13 -15.05
CA TRP A 187 -5.86 6.88 -13.72
C TRP A 187 -4.83 6.20 -12.84
N TYR A 188 -4.90 6.47 -11.55
CA TYR A 188 -4.07 5.85 -10.50
C TYR A 188 -4.94 5.39 -9.34
N GLU A 189 -4.50 4.33 -8.68
CA GLU A 189 -5.06 3.79 -7.46
C GLU A 189 -4.09 4.05 -6.30
N ILE A 190 -4.61 4.50 -5.16
CA ILE A 190 -3.86 4.71 -3.91
C ILE A 190 -3.89 3.42 -3.10
N ASN A 191 -2.81 3.11 -2.41
CA ASN A 191 -2.77 1.96 -1.50
C ASN A 191 -3.81 2.11 -0.38
N SER A 192 -4.73 1.15 -0.28
CA SER A 192 -5.84 1.16 0.68
C SER A 192 -5.36 1.24 2.14
N THR A 193 -4.18 0.69 2.45
CA THR A 193 -3.63 0.70 3.82
C THR A 193 -3.38 2.11 4.37
N LEU A 194 -3.22 3.11 3.51
CA LEU A 194 -3.09 4.51 3.94
C LEU A 194 -4.38 5.05 4.58
N TYR A 195 -5.53 4.46 4.26
CA TYR A 195 -6.83 4.81 4.84
C TYR A 195 -7.12 4.09 6.16
N TRP A 196 -6.21 3.25 6.67
CA TRP A 196 -6.33 2.71 8.02
C TRP A 196 -6.22 3.80 9.10
N ASP A 197 -5.60 4.92 8.80
CA ASP A 197 -5.62 6.11 9.64
C ASP A 197 -7.00 6.78 9.55
N LYS A 198 -7.78 6.66 10.64
CA LYS A 198 -9.15 7.21 10.73
C LYS A 198 -9.23 8.74 10.63
N ALA A 199 -8.10 9.44 10.73
CA ALA A 199 -8.05 10.88 10.53
C ALA A 199 -8.53 11.34 9.15
N PHE A 200 -8.66 10.41 8.18
CA PHE A 200 -9.23 10.67 6.85
C PHE A 200 -10.72 10.41 6.72
N LEU A 201 -11.33 9.72 7.70
CA LEU A 201 -12.74 9.34 7.64
C LEU A 201 -13.67 10.42 8.27
N VAL A 202 -13.12 11.57 8.66
CA VAL A 202 -13.85 12.68 9.29
C VAL A 202 -13.99 13.85 8.32
#